data_faade1a2b7712c92327964915ea90ed5
#
_entry.id   faade1a2b7712c92327964915ea90ed5
#
_cell.length_a   1.000
_cell.length_b   1.000
_cell.length_c   1.000
_cell.angle_alpha   90.00
_cell.angle_beta   90.00
_cell.angle_gamma   90.00
#
_symmetry.space_group_name_H-M   'P 1'
#
loop_
_entity.id
_entity.type
_entity.pdbx_description
1 polymer ?
#
loop_
_entity_poly.entity_id
_entity_poly.type
_entity_poly.pdbx_seq_one_letter_code
_entity_poly.pdbx_strand_id
1 'polypeptide(L)'
;MILYLVRHGVAIDRADPKAPAEAQRQLTAEGIRKTRQAALGFRECGAKPDALITSPYVRAAQTAEIFAEALGFPLDKIRVSEALKPAENPADILRELSHARAKEVACFGHAPHLDLTIAHLAGTRAPFSELKKAGVVCFEQSARGKWELRWLLSPKLLRKLND
;
A
#
# COMPACT_ATOMS: atom_id res chain seq x y z
N MET A 1 -14.23 9.59 -0.26
CA MET A 1 -13.09 8.83 0.34
C MET A 1 -11.93 8.82 -0.63
N ILE A 2 -10.70 9.07 -0.16
CA ILE A 2 -9.48 8.86 -0.93
C ILE A 2 -8.84 7.55 -0.44
N LEU A 3 -8.43 6.69 -1.37
CA LEU A 3 -7.81 5.40 -1.07
C LEU A 3 -6.43 5.32 -1.74
N TYR A 4 -5.42 5.11 -0.94
CA TYR A 4 -4.06 4.81 -1.38
C TYR A 4 -3.80 3.32 -1.22
N LEU A 5 -3.38 2.65 -2.28
CA LEU A 5 -2.88 1.27 -2.22
C LEU A 5 -1.37 1.31 -2.39
N VAL A 6 -0.66 0.78 -1.42
CA VAL A 6 0.80 0.79 -1.34
C VAL A 6 1.33 -0.64 -1.34
N ARG A 7 2.13 -0.99 -2.34
CA ARG A 7 2.81 -2.29 -2.34
C ARG A 7 4.02 -2.24 -1.40
N HIS A 8 4.21 -3.30 -0.61
CA HIS A 8 5.39 -3.41 0.28
C HIS A 8 6.71 -3.14 -0.45
N GLY A 9 7.71 -2.66 0.28
CA GLY A 9 9.07 -2.41 -0.21
C GLY A 9 9.82 -3.69 -0.60
N VAL A 10 11.09 -3.55 -0.98
CA VAL A 10 11.94 -4.69 -1.34
C VAL A 10 12.24 -5.52 -0.09
N ALA A 11 11.80 -6.77 -0.08
CA ALA A 11 12.00 -7.73 1.00
C ALA A 11 13.05 -8.79 0.61
N ILE A 12 13.52 -9.54 1.61
CA ILE A 12 14.38 -10.71 1.42
C ILE A 12 13.75 -11.60 0.34
N ASP A 13 14.58 -12.08 -0.61
CA ASP A 13 14.10 -12.94 -1.68
C ASP A 13 13.64 -14.28 -1.10
N ARG A 14 12.46 -14.74 -1.55
CA ARG A 14 11.95 -16.05 -1.16
C ARG A 14 12.80 -17.21 -1.65
N ALA A 15 13.59 -16.99 -2.69
CA ALA A 15 14.54 -17.98 -3.22
C ALA A 15 15.85 -18.03 -2.44
N ASP A 16 16.11 -17.10 -1.50
CA ASP A 16 17.26 -17.17 -0.61
C ASP A 16 17.15 -18.42 0.27
N PRO A 17 18.16 -19.32 0.29
CA PRO A 17 18.14 -20.51 1.14
C PRO A 17 17.98 -20.21 2.64
N LYS A 18 18.32 -19.01 3.07
CA LYS A 18 18.20 -18.53 4.46
C LYS A 18 16.93 -17.68 4.69
N ALA A 19 16.04 -17.58 3.68
CA ALA A 19 14.84 -16.79 3.84
C ALA A 19 13.93 -17.38 4.94
N PRO A 20 13.36 -16.54 5.81
CA PRO A 20 12.37 -17.00 6.76
C PRO A 20 11.07 -17.40 6.03
N ALA A 21 10.10 -17.94 6.79
CA ALA A 21 8.78 -18.25 6.27
C ALA A 21 8.16 -17.04 5.54
N GLU A 22 7.35 -17.28 4.53
CA GLU A 22 6.82 -16.26 3.60
C GLU A 22 6.21 -15.04 4.32
N ALA A 23 5.45 -15.27 5.39
CA ALA A 23 4.83 -14.20 6.17
C ALA A 23 5.86 -13.39 7.00
N GLN A 24 7.01 -13.97 7.30
CA GLN A 24 8.06 -13.40 8.16
C GLN A 24 9.18 -12.72 7.36
N ARG A 25 9.16 -12.77 6.02
CA ARG A 25 10.16 -12.11 5.19
C ARG A 25 10.11 -10.60 5.40
N GLN A 26 11.17 -10.05 5.97
CA GLN A 26 11.32 -8.63 6.25
C GLN A 26 11.90 -7.86 5.05
N LEU A 27 11.81 -6.54 5.11
CA LEU A 27 12.47 -5.66 4.15
C LEU A 27 13.98 -5.82 4.24
N THR A 28 14.67 -5.71 3.10
CA THR A 28 16.14 -5.59 3.07
C THR A 28 16.54 -4.18 3.54
N ALA A 29 17.82 -4.02 3.95
CA ALA A 29 18.36 -2.69 4.32
C ALA A 29 18.17 -1.66 3.17
N GLU A 30 18.40 -2.07 1.92
CA GLU A 30 18.16 -1.24 0.76
C GLU A 30 16.65 -0.99 0.55
N GLY A 31 15.82 -2.00 0.81
CA GLY A 31 14.36 -1.90 0.79
C GLY A 31 13.85 -0.85 1.77
N ILE A 32 14.34 -0.87 3.01
CA ILE A 32 14.01 0.13 4.03
C ILE A 32 14.40 1.54 3.55
N ARG A 33 15.63 1.73 3.08
CA ARG A 33 16.12 3.02 2.58
C ARG A 33 15.26 3.55 1.41
N LYS A 34 14.99 2.73 0.40
CA LYS A 34 14.19 3.11 -0.76
C LYS A 34 12.72 3.38 -0.39
N THR A 35 12.16 2.59 0.53
CA THR A 35 10.80 2.79 1.02
C THR A 35 10.67 4.10 1.78
N ARG A 36 11.66 4.46 2.62
CA ARG A 36 11.66 5.74 3.35
C ARG A 36 11.66 6.94 2.39
N GLN A 37 12.48 6.90 1.35
CA GLN A 37 12.51 7.94 0.32
C GLN A 37 11.17 8.03 -0.45
N ALA A 38 10.55 6.89 -0.76
CA ALA A 38 9.24 6.87 -1.41
C ALA A 38 8.13 7.41 -0.50
N ALA A 39 8.19 7.10 0.80
CA ALA A 39 7.24 7.61 1.79
C ALA A 39 7.33 9.14 1.97
N LEU A 40 8.54 9.70 1.96
CA LEU A 40 8.74 11.15 1.97
C LEU A 40 8.15 11.79 0.71
N GLY A 41 8.41 11.22 -0.48
CA GLY A 41 7.79 11.70 -1.72
C GLY A 41 6.27 11.56 -1.73
N PHE A 42 5.72 10.53 -1.11
CA PHE A 42 4.26 10.39 -0.92
C PHE A 42 3.68 11.53 -0.06
N ARG A 43 4.39 11.93 0.98
CA ARG A 43 4.03 13.11 1.79
C ARG A 43 4.00 14.38 0.94
N GLU A 44 4.98 14.57 0.05
CA GLU A 44 5.06 15.73 -0.85
C GLU A 44 3.92 15.75 -1.90
N CYS A 45 3.26 14.61 -2.17
CA CYS A 45 2.02 14.58 -2.95
C CYS A 45 0.81 15.19 -2.21
N GLY A 46 0.99 15.66 -0.98
CA GLY A 46 -0.07 16.23 -0.16
C GLY A 46 -0.99 15.19 0.50
N ALA A 47 -0.62 13.91 0.48
CA ALA A 47 -1.37 12.83 1.10
C ALA A 47 -1.41 13.00 2.64
N LYS A 48 -2.61 12.89 3.22
CA LYS A 48 -2.85 13.02 4.67
C LYS A 48 -3.82 11.94 5.15
N PRO A 49 -3.44 10.66 5.03
CA PRO A 49 -4.33 9.59 5.44
C PRO A 49 -4.62 9.68 6.95
N ASP A 50 -5.90 9.57 7.30
CA ASP A 50 -6.38 9.51 8.67
C ASP A 50 -6.57 8.07 9.16
N ALA A 51 -6.33 7.07 8.29
CA ALA A 51 -6.24 5.66 8.63
C ALA A 51 -5.16 4.95 7.81
N LEU A 52 -4.34 4.13 8.47
CA LEU A 52 -3.38 3.21 7.86
C LEU A 52 -3.78 1.77 8.20
N ILE A 53 -3.87 0.93 7.17
CA ILE A 53 -4.25 -0.49 7.31
C ILE A 53 -3.19 -1.33 6.60
N THR A 54 -2.65 -2.34 7.27
CA THR A 54 -1.61 -3.19 6.71
C THR A 54 -1.97 -4.67 6.71
N SER A 55 -1.43 -5.42 5.75
CA SER A 55 -1.37 -6.87 5.83
C SER A 55 -0.57 -7.31 7.07
N PRO A 56 -0.88 -8.46 7.67
CA PRO A 56 -0.11 -9.03 8.79
C PRO A 56 1.30 -9.48 8.40
N TYR A 57 1.65 -9.56 7.11
CA TYR A 57 2.99 -9.97 6.68
C TYR A 57 4.03 -8.90 7.00
N VAL A 58 5.16 -9.32 7.59
CA VAL A 58 6.19 -8.44 8.15
C VAL A 58 6.63 -7.34 7.18
N ARG A 59 6.89 -7.66 5.91
CA ARG A 59 7.31 -6.66 4.91
C ARG A 59 6.28 -5.56 4.64
N ALA A 60 4.98 -5.88 4.75
CA ALA A 60 3.92 -4.89 4.58
C ALA A 60 3.78 -4.03 5.84
N ALA A 61 3.83 -4.64 7.03
CA ALA A 61 3.82 -3.94 8.31
C ALA A 61 4.99 -2.95 8.42
N GLN A 62 6.21 -3.37 8.12
CA GLN A 62 7.39 -2.51 8.09
C GLN A 62 7.25 -1.36 7.07
N THR A 63 6.64 -1.63 5.92
CA THR A 63 6.36 -0.57 4.93
C THR A 63 5.37 0.45 5.49
N ALA A 64 4.30 0.00 6.15
CA ALA A 64 3.31 0.86 6.78
C ALA A 64 3.92 1.73 7.90
N GLU A 65 4.79 1.14 8.73
CA GLU A 65 5.52 1.87 9.79
C GLU A 65 6.40 2.98 9.20
N ILE A 66 7.16 2.68 8.14
CA ILE A 66 8.01 3.68 7.46
C ILE A 66 7.17 4.82 6.88
N PHE A 67 6.02 4.52 6.28
CA PHE A 67 5.11 5.54 5.77
C PHE A 67 4.48 6.34 6.92
N ALA A 68 4.09 5.69 8.01
CA ALA A 68 3.56 6.35 9.20
C ALA A 68 4.56 7.36 9.79
N GLU A 69 5.83 6.95 9.95
CA GLU A 69 6.91 7.85 10.39
C GLU A 69 7.05 9.08 9.48
N ALA A 70 7.08 8.88 8.16
CA ALA A 70 7.22 9.97 7.19
C ALA A 70 6.03 10.95 7.22
N LEU A 71 4.84 10.45 7.52
CA LEU A 71 3.59 11.21 7.58
C LEU A 71 3.31 11.82 8.97
N GLY A 72 4.08 11.44 9.99
CA GLY A 72 3.77 11.80 11.38
C GLY A 72 2.52 11.11 11.94
N PHE A 73 2.17 9.93 11.40
CA PHE A 73 1.04 9.14 11.84
C PHE A 73 1.43 8.24 13.03
N PRO A 74 0.62 8.14 14.11
CA PRO A 74 0.93 7.32 15.28
C PRO A 74 1.02 5.82 14.93
N LEU A 75 2.14 5.18 15.25
CA LEU A 75 2.40 3.76 14.92
C LEU A 75 1.40 2.82 15.59
N ASP A 76 0.98 3.11 16.80
CA ASP A 76 0.01 2.34 17.58
C ASP A 76 -1.43 2.39 16.99
N LYS A 77 -1.68 3.30 16.06
CA LYS A 77 -2.95 3.41 15.33
C LYS A 77 -2.97 2.70 13.99
N ILE A 78 -1.86 2.09 13.57
CA ILE A 78 -1.84 1.26 12.36
C ILE A 78 -2.69 0.01 12.62
N ARG A 79 -3.70 -0.21 11.78
CA ARG A 79 -4.57 -1.38 11.87
C ARG A 79 -4.02 -2.52 11.02
N VAL A 80 -4.18 -3.75 11.48
CA VAL A 80 -3.86 -4.95 10.71
C VAL A 80 -5.16 -5.53 10.15
N SER A 81 -5.16 -5.90 8.87
CA SER A 81 -6.27 -6.59 8.21
C SER A 81 -5.78 -7.82 7.46
N GLU A 82 -6.41 -8.96 7.75
CA GLU A 82 -6.21 -10.22 7.04
C GLU A 82 -6.59 -10.11 5.57
N ALA A 83 -7.58 -9.26 5.24
CA ALA A 83 -8.05 -9.02 3.87
C ALA A 83 -6.98 -8.44 2.91
N LEU A 84 -5.84 -7.97 3.45
CA LEU A 84 -4.71 -7.49 2.66
C LEU A 84 -3.62 -8.54 2.40
N LYS A 85 -3.82 -9.81 2.79
CA LYS A 85 -2.91 -10.91 2.45
C LYS A 85 -2.86 -11.14 0.94
N PRO A 86 -1.76 -11.74 0.43
CA PRO A 86 -1.55 -11.89 -1.02
C PRO A 86 -2.62 -12.71 -1.76
N ALA A 87 -3.25 -13.66 -1.08
CA ALA A 87 -4.19 -14.62 -1.67
C ALA A 87 -5.67 -14.31 -1.37
N GLU A 88 -5.95 -13.23 -0.66
CA GLU A 88 -7.33 -12.87 -0.28
C GLU A 88 -8.10 -12.24 -1.45
N ASN A 89 -9.42 -12.19 -1.30
CA ASN A 89 -10.28 -11.58 -2.30
C ASN A 89 -10.23 -10.04 -2.17
N PRO A 90 -9.97 -9.31 -3.25
CA PRO A 90 -10.02 -7.84 -3.25
C PRO A 90 -11.32 -7.24 -2.72
N ALA A 91 -12.44 -7.94 -2.86
CA ALA A 91 -13.73 -7.48 -2.34
C ALA A 91 -13.76 -7.38 -0.81
N ASP A 92 -12.93 -8.15 -0.10
CA ASP A 92 -12.97 -8.19 1.36
C ASP A 92 -12.42 -6.91 1.97
N ILE A 93 -11.27 -6.41 1.48
CA ILE A 93 -10.76 -5.11 1.94
C ILE A 93 -11.70 -3.97 1.55
N LEU A 94 -12.32 -4.00 0.37
CA LEU A 94 -13.28 -2.98 -0.04
C LEU A 94 -14.54 -2.98 0.84
N ARG A 95 -14.99 -4.15 1.31
CA ARG A 95 -16.07 -4.28 2.28
C ARG A 95 -15.68 -3.68 3.63
N GLU A 96 -14.49 -3.94 4.14
CA GLU A 96 -13.99 -3.30 5.36
C GLU A 96 -13.97 -1.78 5.23
N LEU A 97 -13.48 -1.27 4.10
CA LEU A 97 -13.39 0.17 3.83
C LEU A 97 -14.78 0.84 3.71
N SER A 98 -15.80 0.12 3.23
CA SER A 98 -17.15 0.67 3.12
C SER A 98 -17.78 1.02 4.48
N HIS A 99 -17.28 0.44 5.56
CA HIS A 99 -17.70 0.74 6.94
C HIS A 99 -16.76 1.70 7.66
N ALA A 100 -15.64 2.09 7.03
CA ALA A 100 -14.69 3.01 7.62
C ALA A 100 -15.23 4.46 7.59
N ARG A 101 -15.03 5.19 8.70
CA ARG A 101 -15.39 6.62 8.76
C ARG A 101 -14.25 7.53 8.29
N ALA A 102 -13.14 6.95 7.89
CA ALA A 102 -11.96 7.67 7.43
C ALA A 102 -12.22 8.37 6.09
N LYS A 103 -11.63 9.56 5.92
CA LYS A 103 -11.70 10.32 4.67
C LYS A 103 -10.60 9.93 3.69
N GLU A 104 -9.41 9.66 4.23
CA GLU A 104 -8.25 9.21 3.46
C GLU A 104 -7.65 7.97 4.12
N VAL A 105 -7.56 6.88 3.39
CA VAL A 105 -7.05 5.59 3.87
C VAL A 105 -5.86 5.15 3.04
N ALA A 106 -4.79 4.70 3.70
CA ALA A 106 -3.68 4.02 3.04
C ALA A 106 -3.65 2.53 3.43
N CYS A 107 -3.70 1.65 2.43
CA CYS A 107 -3.65 0.20 2.59
C CYS A 107 -2.33 -0.35 2.07
N PHE A 108 -1.63 -1.14 2.90
CA PHE A 108 -0.32 -1.71 2.59
C PHE A 108 -0.43 -3.22 2.38
N GLY A 109 -0.07 -3.66 1.18
CA GLY A 109 -0.28 -5.06 0.79
C GLY A 109 0.71 -5.56 -0.26
N HIS A 110 0.26 -6.49 -1.08
CA HIS A 110 1.08 -7.33 -1.95
C HIS A 110 0.50 -7.40 -3.38
N ALA A 111 1.37 -7.64 -4.38
CA ALA A 111 0.93 -8.18 -5.65
C ALA A 111 0.81 -9.72 -5.55
N PRO A 112 -0.16 -10.37 -6.24
CA PRO A 112 -1.08 -9.78 -7.21
C PRO A 112 -2.34 -9.14 -6.58
N HIS A 113 -2.60 -9.30 -5.28
CA HIS A 113 -3.81 -8.84 -4.61
C HIS A 113 -4.12 -7.36 -4.89
N LEU A 114 -3.13 -6.46 -4.76
CA LEU A 114 -3.33 -5.04 -5.02
C LEU A 114 -3.61 -4.75 -6.49
N ASP A 115 -2.98 -5.47 -7.43
CA ASP A 115 -3.23 -5.28 -8.87
C ASP A 115 -4.66 -5.72 -9.23
N LEU A 116 -5.17 -6.78 -8.60
CA LEU A 116 -6.57 -7.20 -8.70
C LEU A 116 -7.52 -6.18 -8.07
N THR A 117 -7.15 -5.59 -6.93
CA THR A 117 -7.92 -4.52 -6.27
C THR A 117 -8.01 -3.28 -7.16
N ILE A 118 -6.90 -2.88 -7.80
CA ILE A 118 -6.85 -1.78 -8.77
C ILE A 118 -7.80 -2.06 -9.94
N ALA A 119 -7.75 -3.27 -10.50
CA ALA A 119 -8.63 -3.68 -11.61
C ALA A 119 -10.12 -3.60 -11.19
N HIS A 120 -10.44 -4.10 -10.01
CA HIS A 120 -11.80 -4.07 -9.46
C HIS A 120 -12.32 -2.63 -9.30
N LEU A 121 -11.51 -1.74 -8.70
CA LEU A 121 -11.87 -0.32 -8.51
C LEU A 121 -12.02 0.42 -9.85
N ALA A 122 -11.17 0.09 -10.83
CA ALA A 122 -11.24 0.68 -12.17
C ALA A 122 -12.38 0.10 -13.04
N GLY A 123 -13.08 -0.94 -12.56
CA GLY A 123 -14.14 -1.61 -13.31
C GLY A 123 -13.64 -2.45 -14.49
N THR A 124 -12.40 -2.93 -14.45
CA THR A 124 -11.80 -3.79 -15.48
C THR A 124 -11.89 -5.27 -15.08
N ARG A 125 -11.93 -6.17 -16.09
CA ARG A 125 -12.02 -7.62 -15.83
C ARG A 125 -10.69 -8.27 -15.46
N ALA A 126 -9.58 -7.61 -15.78
CA ALA A 126 -8.24 -8.12 -15.53
C ALA A 126 -7.31 -6.98 -15.10
N PRO A 127 -6.21 -7.28 -14.36
CA PRO A 127 -5.18 -6.31 -14.07
C PRO A 127 -4.62 -5.67 -15.34
N PHE A 128 -4.49 -4.36 -15.34
CA PHE A 128 -3.95 -3.56 -16.44
C PHE A 128 -2.67 -2.82 -16.03
N SER A 129 -2.26 -2.97 -14.79
CA SER A 129 -1.06 -2.36 -14.22
C SER A 129 -0.32 -3.35 -13.34
N GLU A 130 0.95 -3.11 -13.12
CA GLU A 130 1.78 -3.80 -12.13
C GLU A 130 2.31 -2.76 -11.14
N LEU A 131 1.72 -2.71 -9.95
CA LEU A 131 2.19 -1.82 -8.90
C LEU A 131 3.57 -2.24 -8.42
N LYS A 132 4.58 -1.39 -8.59
CA LYS A 132 5.96 -1.68 -8.21
C LYS A 132 6.14 -1.66 -6.69
N LYS A 133 7.10 -2.42 -6.14
CA LYS A 133 7.45 -2.44 -4.70
C LYS A 133 7.72 -1.01 -4.20
N ALA A 134 7.04 -0.60 -3.12
CA ALA A 134 6.98 0.77 -2.61
C ALA A 134 6.37 1.80 -3.59
N GLY A 135 5.64 1.36 -4.61
CA GLY A 135 4.79 2.22 -5.43
C GLY A 135 3.45 2.46 -4.77
N VAL A 136 2.78 3.53 -5.18
CA VAL A 136 1.49 3.97 -4.66
C VAL A 136 0.52 4.25 -5.80
N VAL A 137 -0.72 3.83 -5.65
CA VAL A 137 -1.83 4.23 -6.49
C VAL A 137 -2.87 4.96 -5.64
N CYS A 138 -3.46 6.00 -6.19
CA CYS A 138 -4.51 6.80 -5.54
C CYS A 138 -5.81 6.67 -6.31
N PHE A 139 -6.87 6.32 -5.60
CA PHE A 139 -8.24 6.38 -6.05
C PHE A 139 -9.04 7.39 -5.22
N GLU A 140 -10.01 8.01 -5.84
CA GLU A 140 -10.98 8.86 -5.17
C GLU A 140 -12.39 8.35 -5.46
N GLN A 141 -13.21 8.24 -4.40
CA GLN A 141 -14.60 7.87 -4.54
C GLN A 141 -15.46 9.11 -4.68
N SER A 142 -16.18 9.21 -5.79
CA SER A 142 -17.14 10.29 -6.05
C SER A 142 -18.34 10.21 -5.09
N ALA A 143 -19.11 11.29 -5.02
CA ALA A 143 -20.36 11.34 -4.24
C ALA A 143 -21.37 10.25 -4.65
N ARG A 144 -21.29 9.73 -5.88
CA ARG A 144 -22.13 8.65 -6.41
C ARG A 144 -21.58 7.26 -6.10
N GLY A 145 -20.50 7.15 -5.30
CA GLY A 145 -19.87 5.89 -4.93
C GLY A 145 -18.95 5.29 -5.99
N LYS A 146 -18.77 5.95 -7.15
CA LYS A 146 -17.86 5.46 -8.19
C LYS A 146 -16.41 5.80 -7.85
N TRP A 147 -15.52 4.82 -8.01
CA TRP A 147 -14.08 5.02 -7.86
C TRP A 147 -13.45 5.55 -9.15
N GLU A 148 -12.55 6.50 -9.00
CA GLU A 148 -11.80 7.11 -10.09
C GLU A 148 -10.30 7.03 -9.78
N LEU A 149 -9.52 6.51 -10.71
CA LEU A 149 -8.06 6.50 -10.62
C LEU A 149 -7.55 7.96 -10.77
N ARG A 150 -6.88 8.47 -9.74
CA ARG A 150 -6.31 9.81 -9.76
C ARG A 150 -4.87 9.80 -10.27
N TRP A 151 -4.05 8.90 -9.75
CA TRP A 151 -2.67 8.70 -10.19
C TRP A 151 -2.11 7.36 -9.72
N LEU A 152 -1.06 6.90 -10.39
CA LEU A 152 -0.22 5.77 -10.02
C LEU A 152 1.23 6.20 -10.14
N LEU A 153 1.97 6.18 -9.03
CA LEU A 153 3.36 6.60 -8.97
C LEU A 153 4.28 5.42 -8.65
N SER A 154 5.31 5.27 -9.50
CA SER A 154 6.38 4.32 -9.21
C SER A 154 7.25 4.85 -8.05
N PRO A 155 7.96 3.96 -7.32
CA PRO A 155 8.87 4.40 -6.26
C PRO A 155 9.99 5.33 -6.78
N LYS A 156 10.36 5.20 -8.05
CA LYS A 156 11.36 6.07 -8.68
C LYS A 156 10.83 7.51 -8.78
N LEU A 157 9.58 7.70 -9.16
CA LEU A 157 8.96 9.02 -9.24
C LEU A 157 8.72 9.61 -7.86
N LEU A 158 8.20 8.81 -6.92
CA LEU A 158 8.02 9.27 -5.54
C LEU A 158 9.32 9.79 -4.93
N ARG A 159 10.43 9.07 -5.11
CA ARG A 159 11.74 9.53 -4.59
C ARG A 159 12.19 10.86 -5.17
N LYS A 160 11.87 11.15 -6.44
CA LYS A 160 12.21 12.44 -7.07
C LYS A 160 11.37 13.61 -6.56
N LEU A 161 10.23 13.37 -5.95
CA LEU A 161 9.41 14.43 -5.36
C LEU A 161 9.97 14.90 -4.00
N ASN A 162 10.91 14.16 -3.42
CA ASN A 162 11.56 14.51 -2.17
C ASN A 162 12.98 15.12 -2.39
N ASP A 163 13.42 15.23 -3.63
CA ASP A 163 14.67 15.89 -4.00
C ASP A 163 14.36 17.43 -4.19
#